data_171852553cdc2be5140a5f72cb96203f
#
_entry.id   171852553cdc2be5140a5f72cb96203f
#
_cell.length_a   1.000
_cell.length_b   1.000
_cell.length_c   1.000
_cell.angle_alpha   90.00
_cell.angle_beta   90.00
_cell.angle_gamma   90.00
#
_symmetry.space_group_name_H-M   'P 1'
#
loop_
_entity.id
_entity.type
_entity.pdbx_description
1 polymer ?
#
loop_
_entity_poly.entity_id
_entity_poly.type
_entity_poly.pdbx_seq_one_letter_code
_entity_poly.pdbx_strand_id
1 'polypeptide(L)'
;MTPRLCIVRHGETAWNAEHRVQGQLDVPLNAIGTAQALAAAKVLSREKFDVIYSSDLSRARQTAEPTAGFLSSKIIFDKDLRERHYGIFERLTYAEVKVRYPEDYARFEAHDPEYAFRTGESLRDFSARCVSIISKIVEQNENRNILVFTHGGVLDKLYRFVTGLPLSAERNFGIPNAGLNRVEVTPAGWQIRAWADVAHLKSALDDLPE
;
A
#
# COMPACT_ATOMS: atom_id res chain seq x y z
N MET A 1 -6.85 24.70 -7.37
CA MET A 1 -5.87 23.93 -6.54
C MET A 1 -5.63 22.60 -7.21
N THR A 2 -4.49 21.98 -7.00
CA THR A 2 -4.18 20.66 -7.55
C THR A 2 -4.50 19.57 -6.52
N PRO A 3 -5.06 18.40 -6.91
CA PRO A 3 -5.29 17.30 -5.99
C PRO A 3 -3.99 16.82 -5.36
N ARG A 4 -4.00 16.62 -4.03
CA ARG A 4 -2.86 16.09 -3.28
C ARG A 4 -3.24 14.79 -2.60
N LEU A 5 -2.42 13.77 -2.82
CA LEU A 5 -2.61 12.46 -2.22
C LEU A 5 -1.54 12.23 -1.15
N CYS A 6 -1.97 11.81 0.02
CA CYS A 6 -1.13 11.12 0.98
C CYS A 6 -1.54 9.65 0.99
N ILE A 7 -0.61 8.75 0.64
CA ILE A 7 -0.91 7.33 0.51
C ILE A 7 -0.06 6.56 1.51
N VAL A 8 -0.72 5.78 2.34
CA VAL A 8 -0.12 5.10 3.49
C VAL A 8 -0.18 3.59 3.27
N ARG A 9 0.96 2.91 3.40
CA ARG A 9 0.97 1.45 3.49
C ARG A 9 0.42 1.03 4.85
N HIS A 10 -0.35 -0.05 4.91
CA HIS A 10 -0.79 -0.63 6.18
C HIS A 10 0.38 -0.90 7.14
N GLY A 11 0.11 -0.87 8.44
CA GLY A 11 1.04 -1.24 9.49
C GLY A 11 1.47 -2.71 9.40
N GLU A 12 2.44 -3.10 10.20
CA GLU A 12 3.00 -4.46 10.20
C GLU A 12 1.94 -5.51 10.63
N THR A 13 1.99 -6.67 9.98
CA THR A 13 1.25 -7.89 10.36
C THR A 13 2.24 -8.97 10.77
N ALA A 14 1.78 -10.02 11.47
CA ALA A 14 2.63 -11.17 11.77
C ALA A 14 3.26 -11.76 10.49
N TRP A 15 2.50 -11.79 9.39
CA TRP A 15 2.99 -12.32 8.12
C TRP A 15 4.02 -11.41 7.42
N ASN A 16 4.03 -10.11 7.71
CA ASN A 16 5.15 -9.26 7.27
C ASN A 16 6.44 -9.65 7.98
N ALA A 17 6.40 -9.84 9.30
CA ALA A 17 7.57 -10.25 10.09
C ALA A 17 8.08 -11.66 9.68
N GLU A 18 7.18 -12.55 9.29
CA GLU A 18 7.50 -13.89 8.79
C GLU A 18 7.92 -13.94 7.30
N HIS A 19 7.91 -12.82 6.57
CA HIS A 19 8.08 -12.78 5.11
C HIS A 19 7.13 -13.71 4.35
N ARG A 20 5.89 -13.84 4.85
CA ARG A 20 4.83 -14.68 4.30
C ARG A 20 3.91 -13.86 3.40
N VAL A 21 3.60 -14.41 2.23
CA VAL A 21 2.74 -13.76 1.23
C VAL A 21 1.30 -13.69 1.72
N GLN A 22 0.77 -12.48 1.85
CA GLN A 22 -0.58 -12.23 2.35
C GLN A 22 -1.62 -12.17 1.22
N GLY A 23 -1.27 -11.49 0.14
CA GLY A 23 -2.20 -11.26 -0.96
C GLY A 23 -3.50 -10.61 -0.50
N GLN A 24 -4.62 -11.20 -0.88
CA GLN A 24 -5.95 -10.74 -0.47
C GLN A 24 -6.52 -11.49 0.75
N LEU A 25 -5.71 -12.33 1.39
CA LEU A 25 -6.10 -12.92 2.67
C LEU A 25 -6.16 -11.84 3.75
N ASP A 26 -7.15 -11.97 4.61
CA ASP A 26 -7.46 -10.96 5.61
C ASP A 26 -6.68 -11.23 6.92
N VAL A 27 -5.46 -10.71 6.97
CA VAL A 27 -4.55 -10.79 8.11
C VAL A 27 -4.55 -9.45 8.84
N PRO A 28 -4.83 -9.41 10.16
CA PRO A 28 -4.85 -8.17 10.93
C PRO A 28 -3.44 -7.64 11.23
N LEU A 29 -3.36 -6.41 11.74
CA LEU A 29 -2.14 -5.85 12.30
C LEU A 29 -1.67 -6.67 13.51
N ASN A 30 -0.35 -6.73 13.69
CA ASN A 30 0.24 -7.15 14.96
C ASN A 30 0.39 -5.95 15.92
N ALA A 31 0.99 -6.15 17.09
CA ALA A 31 1.19 -5.09 18.08
C ALA A 31 2.04 -3.92 17.53
N ILE A 32 3.10 -4.24 16.78
CA ILE A 32 3.97 -3.25 16.12
C ILE A 32 3.15 -2.46 15.09
N GLY A 33 2.39 -3.13 14.23
CA GLY A 33 1.55 -2.47 13.23
C GLY A 33 0.49 -1.56 13.85
N THR A 34 -0.07 -1.96 15.00
CA THR A 34 -1.01 -1.11 15.76
C THR A 34 -0.33 0.15 16.28
N ALA A 35 0.88 0.04 16.85
CA ALA A 35 1.67 1.20 17.27
C ALA A 35 2.04 2.10 16.09
N GLN A 36 2.44 1.52 14.95
CA GLN A 36 2.71 2.25 13.72
C GLN A 36 1.49 3.02 13.22
N ALA A 37 0.29 2.41 13.25
CA ALA A 37 -0.97 3.05 12.86
C ALA A 37 -1.28 4.27 13.74
N LEU A 38 -1.09 4.15 15.05
CA LEU A 38 -1.28 5.27 16.00
C LEU A 38 -0.25 6.39 15.78
N ALA A 39 1.02 6.05 15.51
CA ALA A 39 2.05 7.04 15.22
C ALA A 39 1.74 7.81 13.93
N ALA A 40 1.34 7.12 12.86
CA ALA A 40 0.89 7.74 11.62
C ALA A 40 -0.32 8.66 11.86
N ALA A 41 -1.30 8.21 12.63
CA ALA A 41 -2.50 8.98 12.95
C ALA A 41 -2.18 10.30 13.69
N LYS A 42 -1.24 10.29 14.65
CA LYS A 42 -0.80 11.49 15.38
C LYS A 42 -0.21 12.57 14.44
N VAL A 43 0.48 12.17 13.39
CA VAL A 43 1.07 13.10 12.43
C VAL A 43 0.02 13.57 11.43
N LEU A 44 -0.74 12.64 10.85
CA LEU A 44 -1.77 12.92 9.86
C LEU A 44 -2.92 13.78 10.43
N SER A 45 -3.23 13.65 11.71
CA SER A 45 -4.27 14.48 12.37
C SER A 45 -3.93 15.96 12.44
N ARG A 46 -2.68 16.34 12.20
CA ARG A 46 -2.24 17.75 12.13
C ARG A 46 -2.43 18.37 10.74
N GLU A 47 -2.83 17.55 9.78
CA GLU A 47 -3.06 17.98 8.41
C GLU A 47 -4.56 17.99 8.08
N LYS A 48 -4.93 18.74 7.07
CA LYS A 48 -6.32 18.79 6.60
C LYS A 48 -6.50 17.83 5.43
N PHE A 49 -7.34 16.84 5.61
CA PHE A 49 -7.81 15.94 4.55
C PHE A 49 -9.31 16.13 4.35
N ASP A 50 -9.73 16.15 3.10
CA ASP A 50 -11.13 16.33 2.72
C ASP A 50 -11.87 15.00 2.56
N VAL A 51 -11.11 13.90 2.36
CA VAL A 51 -11.65 12.56 2.19
C VAL A 51 -10.61 11.50 2.57
N ILE A 52 -11.08 10.37 3.12
CA ILE A 52 -10.26 9.22 3.47
C ILE A 52 -10.78 7.99 2.74
N TYR A 53 -9.90 7.35 1.97
CA TYR A 53 -10.13 6.05 1.33
C TYR A 53 -9.29 4.97 2.01
N SER A 54 -9.78 3.74 1.99
CA SER A 54 -9.00 2.58 2.45
C SER A 54 -9.37 1.32 1.67
N SER A 55 -8.37 0.45 1.47
CA SER A 55 -8.66 -0.96 1.21
C SER A 55 -9.52 -1.51 2.34
N ASP A 56 -10.43 -2.41 2.00
CA ASP A 56 -11.34 -3.06 2.96
C ASP A 56 -10.69 -4.22 3.74
N LEU A 57 -9.43 -4.61 3.41
CA LEU A 57 -8.71 -5.61 4.17
C LEU A 57 -8.35 -5.08 5.57
N SER A 58 -8.52 -5.93 6.59
CA SER A 58 -8.40 -5.59 8.01
C SER A 58 -7.14 -4.79 8.34
N ARG A 59 -5.96 -5.18 7.84
CA ARG A 59 -4.70 -4.47 8.08
C ARG A 59 -4.69 -3.03 7.59
N ALA A 60 -5.30 -2.74 6.43
CA ALA A 60 -5.40 -1.38 5.90
C ALA A 60 -6.45 -0.58 6.67
N ARG A 61 -7.62 -1.20 6.94
CA ARG A 61 -8.68 -0.61 7.75
C ARG A 61 -8.20 -0.23 9.14
N GLN A 62 -7.55 -1.16 9.86
CA GLN A 62 -7.02 -0.92 11.20
C GLN A 62 -5.93 0.18 11.22
N THR A 63 -5.21 0.36 10.10
CA THR A 63 -4.26 1.47 9.98
C THR A 63 -4.98 2.81 9.76
N ALA A 64 -6.11 2.81 9.06
CA ALA A 64 -6.88 4.01 8.76
C ALA A 64 -7.74 4.51 9.95
N GLU A 65 -8.31 3.58 10.73
CA GLU A 65 -9.28 3.87 11.78
C GLU A 65 -8.80 4.89 12.83
N PRO A 66 -7.56 4.84 13.37
CA PRO A 66 -7.09 5.84 14.32
C PRO A 66 -7.05 7.25 13.71
N THR A 67 -6.59 7.37 12.45
CA THR A 67 -6.57 8.67 11.76
C THR A 67 -7.97 9.21 11.54
N ALA A 68 -8.89 8.38 11.08
CA ALA A 68 -10.29 8.75 10.87
C ALA A 68 -10.96 9.18 12.19
N GLY A 69 -10.65 8.51 13.30
CA GLY A 69 -11.10 8.88 14.64
C GLY A 69 -10.62 10.27 15.05
N PHE A 70 -9.33 10.58 14.91
CA PHE A 70 -8.79 11.91 15.23
C PHE A 70 -9.38 13.01 14.36
N LEU A 71 -9.64 12.74 13.08
CA LEU A 71 -10.20 13.70 12.14
C LEU A 71 -11.74 13.76 12.16
N SER A 72 -12.40 12.91 12.95
CA SER A 72 -13.86 12.73 12.96
C SER A 72 -14.44 12.52 11.54
N SER A 73 -13.71 11.79 10.71
CA SER A 73 -14.01 11.60 9.29
C SER A 73 -14.46 10.16 9.02
N LYS A 74 -15.31 9.97 8.00
CA LYS A 74 -15.69 8.63 7.52
C LYS A 74 -14.63 8.09 6.57
N ILE A 75 -14.46 6.77 6.58
CA ILE A 75 -13.60 6.06 5.64
C ILE A 75 -14.48 5.49 4.51
N ILE A 76 -14.07 5.72 3.27
CA ILE A 76 -14.64 5.10 2.09
C ILE A 76 -13.81 3.87 1.76
N PHE A 77 -14.40 2.69 1.88
CA PHE A 77 -13.73 1.43 1.55
C PHE A 77 -13.90 1.08 0.08
N ASP A 78 -12.79 0.67 -0.55
CA ASP A 78 -12.81 0.22 -1.94
C ASP A 78 -11.93 -1.04 -2.11
N LYS A 79 -12.51 -2.09 -2.72
CA LYS A 79 -11.85 -3.38 -2.97
C LYS A 79 -10.74 -3.27 -4.01
N ASP A 80 -10.83 -2.31 -4.91
CA ASP A 80 -9.79 -2.09 -5.93
C ASP A 80 -8.50 -1.52 -5.34
N LEU A 81 -8.52 -1.05 -4.08
CA LEU A 81 -7.33 -0.71 -3.28
C LEU A 81 -6.65 -1.91 -2.62
N ARG A 82 -7.17 -3.14 -2.76
CA ARG A 82 -6.56 -4.36 -2.20
C ARG A 82 -5.19 -4.64 -2.81
N GLU A 83 -4.38 -5.39 -2.06
CA GLU A 83 -3.12 -5.98 -2.52
C GLU A 83 -3.35 -6.91 -3.73
N ARG A 84 -2.27 -7.26 -4.44
CA ARG A 84 -2.29 -8.25 -5.50
C ARG A 84 -2.82 -9.58 -4.95
N HIS A 85 -3.70 -10.22 -5.70
CA HIS A 85 -4.10 -11.59 -5.42
C HIS A 85 -2.98 -12.52 -5.89
N TYR A 86 -2.25 -13.10 -4.94
CA TYR A 86 -1.08 -13.95 -5.21
C TYR A 86 -1.44 -15.42 -5.40
N GLY A 87 -2.72 -15.79 -5.36
CA GLY A 87 -3.22 -17.14 -5.62
C GLY A 87 -2.49 -18.21 -4.83
N ILE A 88 -1.85 -19.13 -5.55
CA ILE A 88 -1.15 -20.29 -4.93
C ILE A 88 0.02 -19.91 -4.02
N PHE A 89 0.52 -18.67 -4.08
CA PHE A 89 1.61 -18.21 -3.21
C PHE A 89 1.10 -17.73 -1.84
N GLU A 90 -0.18 -17.41 -1.72
CA GLU A 90 -0.75 -16.93 -0.46
C GLU A 90 -0.55 -17.95 0.66
N ARG A 91 -0.25 -17.50 1.87
CA ARG A 91 0.09 -18.28 3.08
C ARG A 91 1.50 -18.88 3.10
N LEU A 92 2.25 -18.81 2.03
CA LEU A 92 3.60 -19.36 1.95
C LEU A 92 4.64 -18.25 2.13
N THR A 93 5.79 -18.58 2.70
CA THR A 93 6.98 -17.75 2.59
C THR A 93 7.56 -17.89 1.18
N TYR A 94 8.36 -16.91 0.74
CA TYR A 94 9.02 -17.01 -0.56
C TYR A 94 9.93 -18.25 -0.67
N ALA A 95 10.56 -18.67 0.43
CA ALA A 95 11.35 -19.90 0.47
C ALA A 95 10.47 -21.15 0.23
N GLU A 96 9.31 -21.23 0.88
CA GLU A 96 8.35 -22.31 0.67
C GLU A 96 7.79 -22.30 -0.76
N VAL A 97 7.52 -21.12 -1.33
CA VAL A 97 7.07 -20.99 -2.73
C VAL A 97 8.12 -21.54 -3.68
N LYS A 98 9.39 -21.16 -3.50
CA LYS A 98 10.50 -21.59 -4.35
C LYS A 98 10.65 -23.11 -4.38
N VAL A 99 10.39 -23.77 -3.26
CA VAL A 99 10.45 -25.24 -3.15
C VAL A 99 9.22 -25.91 -3.77
N ARG A 100 8.02 -25.37 -3.50
CA ARG A 100 6.75 -26.01 -3.94
C ARG A 100 6.37 -25.70 -5.37
N TYR A 101 6.74 -24.53 -5.87
CA TYR A 101 6.32 -23.99 -7.18
C TYR A 101 7.51 -23.32 -7.89
N PRO A 102 8.60 -24.06 -8.20
CA PRO A 102 9.83 -23.47 -8.72
C PRO A 102 9.65 -22.75 -10.06
N GLU A 103 8.82 -23.29 -10.96
CA GLU A 103 8.54 -22.67 -12.26
C GLU A 103 7.74 -21.37 -12.12
N ASP A 104 6.69 -21.40 -11.29
CA ASP A 104 5.89 -20.22 -10.98
C ASP A 104 6.73 -19.14 -10.28
N TYR A 105 7.64 -19.58 -9.37
CA TYR A 105 8.56 -18.67 -8.67
C TYR A 105 9.54 -18.00 -9.63
N ALA A 106 10.10 -18.72 -10.57
CA ALA A 106 11.02 -18.17 -11.58
C ALA A 106 10.36 -17.08 -12.43
N ARG A 107 9.10 -17.28 -12.85
CA ARG A 107 8.33 -16.27 -13.58
C ARG A 107 7.98 -15.04 -12.71
N PHE A 108 7.66 -15.26 -11.46
CA PHE A 108 7.44 -14.19 -10.49
C PHE A 108 8.71 -13.37 -10.25
N GLU A 109 9.86 -14.03 -10.05
CA GLU A 109 11.17 -13.41 -9.82
C GLU A 109 11.66 -12.64 -11.06
N ALA A 110 11.35 -13.14 -12.26
CA ALA A 110 11.61 -12.43 -13.52
C ALA A 110 10.69 -11.22 -13.77
N HIS A 111 9.76 -10.92 -12.85
CA HIS A 111 8.77 -9.85 -13.01
C HIS A 111 8.00 -9.94 -14.34
N ASP A 112 7.69 -11.19 -14.79
CA ASP A 112 6.92 -11.43 -16.00
C ASP A 112 5.53 -10.75 -15.90
N PRO A 113 5.24 -9.72 -16.74
CA PRO A 113 3.98 -8.99 -16.62
C PRO A 113 2.74 -9.84 -16.93
N GLU A 114 2.89 -10.86 -17.75
CA GLU A 114 1.80 -11.74 -18.18
C GLU A 114 1.61 -12.94 -17.24
N TYR A 115 2.52 -13.14 -16.30
CA TYR A 115 2.37 -14.24 -15.35
C TYR A 115 1.21 -13.95 -14.39
N ALA A 116 0.14 -14.70 -14.52
CA ALA A 116 -0.94 -14.79 -13.55
C ALA A 116 -0.71 -16.01 -12.65
N PHE A 117 -0.80 -15.81 -11.34
CA PHE A 117 -0.90 -16.94 -10.40
C PHE A 117 -2.14 -17.76 -10.75
N ARG A 118 -2.09 -19.08 -10.62
CA ARG A 118 -3.16 -20.01 -11.10
C ARG A 118 -4.58 -19.58 -10.72
N THR A 119 -4.73 -18.89 -9.56
CA THR A 119 -6.01 -18.37 -9.08
C THR A 119 -5.93 -16.88 -8.74
N GLY A 120 -4.85 -16.20 -9.16
CA GLY A 120 -4.56 -14.81 -8.80
C GLY A 120 -4.49 -13.86 -10.00
N GLU A 121 -3.98 -12.67 -9.76
CA GLU A 121 -3.85 -11.62 -10.78
C GLU A 121 -2.50 -11.70 -11.49
N SER A 122 -2.47 -11.39 -12.81
CA SER A 122 -1.22 -11.07 -13.49
C SER A 122 -0.61 -9.77 -12.95
N LEU A 123 0.67 -9.54 -13.22
CA LEU A 123 1.30 -8.27 -12.84
C LEU A 123 0.71 -7.10 -13.64
N ARG A 124 0.34 -7.34 -14.88
CA ARG A 124 -0.31 -6.36 -15.78
C ARG A 124 -1.70 -5.99 -15.27
N ASP A 125 -2.57 -6.97 -14.98
CA ASP A 125 -3.94 -6.72 -14.52
C ASP A 125 -3.94 -5.99 -13.18
N PHE A 126 -3.08 -6.41 -12.26
CA PHE A 126 -2.90 -5.74 -10.98
C PHE A 126 -2.46 -4.29 -11.16
N SER A 127 -1.48 -4.03 -12.04
CA SER A 127 -1.03 -2.66 -12.32
C SER A 127 -2.14 -1.81 -12.91
N ALA A 128 -2.89 -2.34 -13.86
CA ALA A 128 -4.02 -1.64 -14.47
C ALA A 128 -5.09 -1.28 -13.44
N ARG A 129 -5.45 -2.22 -12.54
CA ARG A 129 -6.39 -1.98 -11.44
C ARG A 129 -5.90 -0.88 -10.50
N CYS A 130 -4.63 -0.92 -10.08
CA CYS A 130 -4.06 0.09 -9.19
C CYS A 130 -4.09 1.49 -9.79
N VAL A 131 -3.66 1.63 -11.05
CA VAL A 131 -3.67 2.93 -11.74
C VAL A 131 -5.09 3.42 -11.93
N SER A 132 -6.00 2.55 -12.35
CA SER A 132 -7.42 2.89 -12.57
C SER A 132 -8.09 3.41 -11.29
N ILE A 133 -7.97 2.69 -10.17
CA ILE A 133 -8.62 3.11 -8.93
C ILE A 133 -8.04 4.43 -8.39
N ILE A 134 -6.71 4.61 -8.41
CA ILE A 134 -6.11 5.85 -7.92
C ILE A 134 -6.48 7.03 -8.82
N SER A 135 -6.48 6.85 -10.15
CA SER A 135 -6.93 7.90 -11.09
C SER A 135 -8.40 8.28 -10.86
N LYS A 136 -9.28 7.28 -10.71
CA LYS A 136 -10.70 7.50 -10.37
C LYS A 136 -10.89 8.28 -9.07
N ILE A 137 -10.14 7.94 -8.01
CA ILE A 137 -10.17 8.66 -6.74
C ILE A 137 -9.78 10.13 -6.94
N VAL A 138 -8.74 10.39 -7.72
CA VAL A 138 -8.30 11.76 -8.04
C VAL A 138 -9.36 12.53 -8.82
N GLU A 139 -9.91 11.94 -9.89
CA GLU A 139 -10.95 12.54 -10.72
C GLU A 139 -12.22 12.89 -9.92
N GLN A 140 -12.62 12.04 -8.99
CA GLN A 140 -13.78 12.28 -8.12
C GLN A 140 -13.53 13.31 -7.02
N ASN A 141 -12.28 13.72 -6.81
CA ASN A 141 -11.86 14.60 -5.72
C ASN A 141 -10.94 15.72 -6.21
N GLU A 142 -11.32 16.38 -7.30
CA GLU A 142 -10.59 17.54 -7.82
C GLU A 142 -10.40 18.62 -6.74
N ASN A 143 -9.20 19.16 -6.68
CA ASN A 143 -8.81 20.22 -5.75
C ASN A 143 -8.87 19.86 -4.25
N ARG A 144 -8.90 18.57 -3.92
CA ARG A 144 -8.97 18.08 -2.54
C ARG A 144 -7.65 17.48 -2.06
N ASN A 145 -7.48 17.45 -0.74
CA ASN A 145 -6.45 16.68 -0.06
C ASN A 145 -7.03 15.30 0.26
N ILE A 146 -6.46 14.27 -0.34
CA ILE A 146 -6.96 12.90 -0.31
C ILE A 146 -6.00 12.05 0.53
N LEU A 147 -6.53 11.29 1.48
CA LEU A 147 -5.78 10.31 2.26
C LEU A 147 -6.21 8.91 1.86
N VAL A 148 -5.23 8.03 1.54
CA VAL A 148 -5.50 6.66 1.08
C VAL A 148 -4.68 5.67 1.89
N PHE A 149 -5.32 4.65 2.46
CA PHE A 149 -4.65 3.54 3.13
C PHE A 149 -4.73 2.29 2.27
N THR A 150 -3.57 1.69 1.98
CA THR A 150 -3.47 0.58 1.03
C THR A 150 -2.26 -0.31 1.32
N HIS A 151 -1.69 -0.97 0.31
CA HIS A 151 -0.72 -2.04 0.40
C HIS A 151 0.56 -1.74 -0.37
N GLY A 152 1.61 -2.53 -0.10
CA GLY A 152 2.91 -2.37 -0.73
C GLY A 152 2.88 -2.51 -2.25
N GLY A 153 2.15 -3.50 -2.75
CA GLY A 153 2.04 -3.70 -4.19
C GLY A 153 1.35 -2.55 -4.92
N VAL A 154 0.30 -1.97 -4.33
CA VAL A 154 -0.40 -0.80 -4.90
C VAL A 154 0.52 0.41 -4.97
N LEU A 155 1.30 0.66 -3.91
CA LEU A 155 2.30 1.73 -3.89
C LEU A 155 3.40 1.50 -4.92
N ASP A 156 3.88 0.26 -5.09
CA ASP A 156 4.86 -0.07 -6.13
C ASP A 156 4.33 0.28 -7.53
N LYS A 157 3.07 -0.05 -7.82
CA LYS A 157 2.47 0.26 -9.13
C LYS A 157 2.27 1.76 -9.34
N LEU A 158 1.86 2.48 -8.30
CA LEU A 158 1.74 3.93 -8.37
C LEU A 158 3.10 4.62 -8.57
N TYR A 159 4.14 4.20 -7.85
CA TYR A 159 5.49 4.75 -8.05
C TYR A 159 5.95 4.59 -9.49
N ARG A 160 5.80 3.36 -10.04
CA ARG A 160 6.17 3.05 -11.43
C ARG A 160 5.37 3.87 -12.43
N PHE A 161 4.08 4.03 -12.20
CA PHE A 161 3.22 4.85 -13.04
C PHE A 161 3.67 6.32 -13.07
N VAL A 162 3.96 6.90 -11.89
CA VAL A 162 4.35 8.32 -11.79
C VAL A 162 5.74 8.58 -12.35
N THR A 163 6.67 7.64 -12.21
CA THR A 163 8.08 7.80 -12.65
C THR A 163 8.36 7.24 -14.02
N GLY A 164 7.42 6.52 -14.63
CA GLY A 164 7.63 5.82 -15.91
C GLY A 164 8.53 4.58 -15.80
N LEU A 165 8.78 4.07 -14.58
CA LEU A 165 9.61 2.88 -14.38
C LEU A 165 8.88 1.63 -14.89
N PRO A 166 9.48 0.82 -15.79
CA PRO A 166 8.86 -0.39 -16.32
C PRO A 166 8.46 -1.40 -15.22
N LEU A 167 7.41 -2.20 -15.47
CA LEU A 167 6.96 -3.24 -14.54
C LEU A 167 8.01 -4.32 -14.31
N SER A 168 8.84 -4.61 -15.34
CA SER A 168 9.92 -5.58 -15.28
C SER A 168 11.21 -5.07 -14.63
N ALA A 169 11.33 -3.75 -14.39
CA ALA A 169 12.52 -3.20 -13.77
C ALA A 169 12.62 -3.58 -12.29
N GLU A 170 13.82 -3.80 -11.79
CA GLU A 170 14.06 -3.98 -10.36
C GLU A 170 13.57 -2.77 -9.55
N ARG A 171 13.08 -3.04 -8.34
CA ARG A 171 12.65 -1.99 -7.43
C ARG A 171 13.86 -1.40 -6.70
N ASN A 172 14.08 -0.11 -6.86
CA ASN A 172 15.15 0.67 -6.22
C ASN A 172 14.64 1.70 -5.20
N PHE A 173 13.41 1.53 -4.72
CA PHE A 173 12.77 2.42 -3.75
C PHE A 173 12.11 1.62 -2.61
N GLY A 174 12.05 2.25 -1.43
CA GLY A 174 11.44 1.64 -0.24
C GLY A 174 9.91 1.77 -0.24
N ILE A 175 9.25 0.83 0.44
CA ILE A 175 7.80 0.87 0.74
C ILE A 175 7.62 0.32 2.16
N PRO A 176 8.06 1.04 3.20
CA PRO A 176 7.97 0.58 4.59
C PRO A 176 6.51 0.53 5.08
N ASN A 177 6.22 -0.35 6.06
CA ASN A 177 4.91 -0.37 6.74
C ASN A 177 4.64 0.99 7.40
N ALA A 178 3.41 1.46 7.34
CA ALA A 178 2.94 2.77 7.77
C ALA A 178 3.71 3.97 7.17
N GLY A 179 4.54 3.76 6.15
CA GLY A 179 5.25 4.83 5.43
C GLY A 179 4.29 5.78 4.71
N LEU A 180 4.57 7.08 4.77
CA LEU A 180 3.78 8.13 4.13
C LEU A 180 4.38 8.44 2.76
N ASN A 181 3.53 8.46 1.73
CA ASN A 181 3.93 8.73 0.36
C ASN A 181 3.05 9.87 -0.19
N ARG A 182 3.66 10.93 -0.68
CA ARG A 182 2.95 12.13 -1.12
C ARG A 182 3.09 12.31 -2.61
N VAL A 183 1.95 12.42 -3.27
CA VAL A 183 1.86 12.61 -4.71
C VAL A 183 0.95 13.82 -4.99
N GLU A 184 1.30 14.62 -5.96
CA GLU A 184 0.50 15.74 -6.43
C GLU A 184 0.20 15.57 -7.92
N VAL A 185 -1.03 15.90 -8.32
CA VAL A 185 -1.44 15.85 -9.72
C VAL A 185 -1.55 17.26 -10.25
N THR A 186 -0.61 17.65 -11.11
CA THR A 186 -0.53 19.00 -11.69
C THR A 186 -0.94 18.97 -13.17
N PRO A 187 -1.16 20.11 -13.82
CA PRO A 187 -1.36 20.15 -15.27
C PRO A 187 -0.21 19.55 -16.09
N ALA A 188 1.01 19.50 -15.51
CA ALA A 188 2.17 18.85 -16.13
C ALA A 188 2.24 17.34 -15.85
N GLY A 189 1.27 16.76 -15.12
CA GLY A 189 1.21 15.36 -14.78
C GLY A 189 1.40 15.07 -13.28
N TRP A 190 1.56 13.80 -12.98
CA TRP A 190 1.76 13.27 -11.64
C TRP A 190 3.18 13.51 -11.14
N GLN A 191 3.35 13.91 -9.89
CA GLN A 191 4.65 14.22 -9.30
C GLN A 191 4.76 13.66 -7.87
N ILE A 192 5.83 12.94 -7.59
CA ILE A 192 6.18 12.51 -6.23
C ILE A 192 6.74 13.72 -5.47
N ARG A 193 6.16 14.05 -4.32
CA ARG A 193 6.63 15.11 -3.41
C ARG A 193 7.44 14.57 -2.24
N ALA A 194 7.07 13.41 -1.73
CA ALA A 194 7.80 12.65 -0.72
C ALA A 194 7.48 11.17 -0.89
N TRP A 195 8.44 10.30 -0.55
CA TRP A 195 8.25 8.86 -0.66
C TRP A 195 8.93 8.14 0.49
N ALA A 196 8.27 7.08 1.00
CA ALA A 196 8.77 6.23 2.07
C ALA A 196 9.13 7.00 3.35
N ASP A 197 8.41 8.08 3.67
CA ASP A 197 8.66 8.86 4.88
C ASP A 197 8.18 8.08 6.12
N VAL A 198 9.11 7.77 7.00
CA VAL A 198 8.91 7.04 8.26
C VAL A 198 9.38 7.86 9.48
N ALA A 199 9.57 9.16 9.33
CA ALA A 199 10.09 10.01 10.41
C ALA A 199 9.23 9.92 11.69
N HIS A 200 7.91 9.69 11.54
CA HIS A 200 6.98 9.53 12.64
C HIS A 200 7.13 8.20 13.39
N LEU A 201 7.82 7.21 12.84
CA LEU A 201 7.99 5.88 13.47
C LEU A 201 9.18 5.84 14.42
N LYS A 202 10.15 6.76 14.32
CA LYS A 202 11.36 6.76 15.17
C LYS A 202 11.04 6.88 16.66
N SER A 203 9.97 7.62 17.01
CA SER A 203 9.52 7.74 18.40
C SER A 203 8.58 6.61 18.85
N ALA A 204 7.97 5.90 17.90
CA ALA A 204 7.06 4.79 18.23
C ALA A 204 7.79 3.47 18.47
N LEU A 205 9.01 3.33 17.93
CA LEU A 205 9.87 2.15 18.16
C LEU A 205 10.59 2.22 19.51
N ASP A 206 10.83 3.43 20.03
CA ASP A 206 11.48 3.65 21.34
C ASP A 206 10.53 3.35 22.52
N ASP A 207 9.20 3.30 22.29
CA ASP A 207 8.18 3.07 23.31
C ASP A 207 7.70 1.59 23.36
N LEU A 208 8.26 0.70 22.55
CA LEU A 208 7.92 -0.72 22.60
C LEU A 208 8.79 -1.43 23.66
N PRO A 209 8.19 -2.20 24.60
CA PRO A 209 8.97 -3.02 25.52
C PRO A 209 9.81 -4.05 24.72
N GLU A 210 11.06 -4.21 25.11
CA GLU A 210 12.00 -5.23 24.62
C GLU A 210 11.46 -6.67 24.78
#